data_21fc46fed5a121a351184ab3bfc13292
#
_entry.id   21fc46fed5a121a351184ab3bfc13292
#
_cell.length_a   1.000
_cell.length_b   1.000
_cell.length_c   1.000
_cell.angle_alpha   90.00
_cell.angle_beta   90.00
_cell.angle_gamma   90.00
#
_symmetry.space_group_name_H-M   'P 1'
#
loop_
_entity.id
_entity.type
_entity.pdbx_description
1 polymer ?
#
loop_
_entity_poly.entity_id
_entity_poly.type
_entity_poly.pdbx_seq_one_letter_code
_entity_poly.pdbx_strand_id
1 'polypeptide(L)'
;MYGLIGFPDLSGILASKLSMTNLMSTSEEQDRSVSFFLTGSYSYKDRYVLSGSYRWDGVDIIGKDNRFTPLWNVSFKYNLHNEEFMKRFAWIDVLSIRGSYGFTGSIDHNAYPFTILKYGSSSYRYNGDKIPSRITPGNPSIKWQRKEDRSIGLDFSLLRNRINGTVNYYNNETRDLLDRKKIAVSSGRKEVKANVASLNNKGWEVSLSTVNINYKTFRWSTSFNIAVNKNRVTDTYYQAVDELSSISRNNSSHAYFVKGQPTEAWYGYKFAGVDPATGHTLAYIDAKDNQGNPMGHLTADGRYVIDMDSEFSTKAVSFLGEAYPPISGGFCTQFNLGRFSLSAQFSFMAGHKIKSFESSHGVQLSAAKYNQPAQELYSWRKVGDITNIPAYTVNS
;
A
#
# COMPACT_ATOMS: atom_id res chain seq x y z
N MET A 1 -22.72 -19.68 1.11
CA MET A 1 -22.75 -21.13 1.34
C MET A 1 -21.62 -21.77 0.58
N TYR A 2 -20.52 -22.08 1.25
CA TYR A 2 -19.43 -22.84 0.62
C TYR A 2 -19.84 -24.33 0.70
N GLY A 3 -20.28 -24.88 -0.42
CA GLY A 3 -20.55 -26.30 -0.51
C GLY A 3 -19.25 -27.09 -0.33
N LEU A 4 -19.32 -28.26 0.27
CA LEU A 4 -18.25 -29.27 0.29
C LEU A 4 -17.99 -29.76 -1.14
N ILE A 5 -17.29 -28.93 -1.93
CA ILE A 5 -16.95 -29.26 -3.31
C ILE A 5 -15.84 -30.32 -3.26
N GLY A 6 -16.10 -31.49 -3.74
CA GLY A 6 -15.13 -32.57 -3.90
C GLY A 6 -15.31 -33.80 -3.03
N PHE A 7 -16.34 -33.86 -2.17
CA PHE A 7 -16.67 -35.08 -1.45
C PHE A 7 -17.89 -35.75 -2.07
N PRO A 8 -17.77 -36.99 -2.62
CA PRO A 8 -18.85 -37.64 -3.31
C PRO A 8 -20.00 -38.10 -2.40
N ASP A 9 -19.74 -38.23 -1.12
CA ASP A 9 -20.76 -38.52 -0.10
C ASP A 9 -20.29 -38.12 1.33
N LEU A 10 -21.24 -38.04 2.26
CA LEU A 10 -20.96 -37.76 3.67
C LEU A 10 -20.28 -38.92 4.40
N SER A 11 -20.33 -40.15 3.85
CA SER A 11 -19.78 -41.33 4.50
C SER A 11 -18.26 -41.30 4.55
N GLY A 12 -17.60 -40.72 3.55
CA GLY A 12 -16.15 -40.51 3.54
C GLY A 12 -15.67 -39.55 4.60
N ILE A 13 -16.48 -38.54 4.94
CA ILE A 13 -16.20 -37.56 6.00
C ILE A 13 -16.32 -38.19 7.38
N LEU A 14 -17.33 -39.02 7.61
CA LEU A 14 -17.55 -39.71 8.83
C LEU A 14 -16.49 -40.80 9.11
N ALA A 15 -16.03 -41.48 8.07
CA ALA A 15 -14.96 -42.47 8.14
C ALA A 15 -13.60 -41.87 8.54
N SER A 16 -13.35 -40.59 8.26
CA SER A 16 -12.09 -39.92 8.59
C SER A 16 -11.93 -39.46 10.02
N LYS A 17 -12.92 -39.70 10.89
CA LYS A 17 -12.98 -39.20 12.30
C LYS A 17 -12.81 -37.70 12.45
N LEU A 18 -13.03 -36.92 11.38
CA LEU A 18 -13.00 -35.46 11.44
C LEU A 18 -14.28 -35.00 12.16
N SER A 19 -14.11 -34.18 13.18
CA SER A 19 -15.25 -33.57 13.87
C SER A 19 -16.00 -32.68 12.87
N MET A 20 -17.30 -32.92 12.68
CA MET A 20 -18.17 -32.12 11.82
C MET A 20 -18.14 -30.63 12.17
N THR A 21 -17.85 -30.28 13.41
CA THR A 21 -17.69 -28.91 13.90
C THR A 21 -16.48 -28.19 13.31
N ASN A 22 -15.46 -28.93 12.84
CA ASN A 22 -14.26 -28.33 12.22
C ASN A 22 -14.39 -28.17 10.70
N LEU A 23 -15.39 -28.84 10.08
CA LEU A 23 -15.59 -28.84 8.64
C LEU A 23 -16.67 -27.86 8.18
N MET A 24 -17.53 -27.40 9.06
CA MET A 24 -18.62 -26.48 8.77
C MET A 24 -18.47 -25.22 9.63
N SER A 25 -17.99 -24.14 9.04
CA SER A 25 -18.19 -22.80 9.59
C SER A 25 -19.15 -22.06 8.67
N THR A 26 -20.28 -21.61 9.22
CA THR A 26 -21.20 -20.71 8.54
C THR A 26 -21.04 -19.33 9.13
N SER A 27 -20.84 -18.32 8.28
CA SER A 27 -20.94 -16.92 8.65
C SER A 27 -22.00 -16.27 7.78
N GLU A 28 -22.86 -15.47 8.38
CA GLU A 28 -23.81 -14.63 7.68
C GLU A 28 -23.45 -13.18 7.97
N GLU A 29 -23.28 -12.41 6.91
CA GLU A 29 -22.99 -10.97 6.97
C GLU A 29 -24.06 -10.24 6.13
N GLN A 30 -24.68 -9.24 6.71
CA GLN A 30 -25.70 -8.43 6.04
C GLN A 30 -25.26 -6.97 6.03
N ASP A 31 -25.07 -6.43 4.85
CA ASP A 31 -24.87 -5.00 4.61
C ASP A 31 -26.10 -4.42 3.89
N ARG A 32 -26.50 -3.21 4.29
CA ARG A 32 -27.58 -2.48 3.65
C ARG A 32 -27.06 -1.16 3.11
N SER A 33 -27.27 -0.95 1.82
CA SER A 33 -26.91 0.28 1.15
C SER A 33 -28.06 0.81 0.29
N VAL A 34 -28.12 2.11 0.14
CA VAL A 34 -29.00 2.80 -0.79
C VAL A 34 -28.22 3.88 -1.51
N SER A 35 -28.45 4.00 -2.81
CA SER A 35 -27.75 4.98 -3.65
C SER A 35 -28.69 5.64 -4.62
N PHE A 36 -28.56 6.97 -4.75
CA PHE A 36 -29.20 7.76 -5.79
C PHE A 36 -28.12 8.39 -6.65
N PHE A 37 -28.26 8.30 -7.96
CA PHE A 37 -27.26 8.86 -8.87
C PHE A 37 -27.88 9.58 -10.04
N LEU A 38 -27.18 10.60 -10.52
CA LEU A 38 -27.51 11.37 -11.72
C LEU A 38 -26.22 11.55 -12.51
N THR A 39 -26.29 11.33 -13.83
CA THR A 39 -25.19 11.59 -14.75
C THR A 39 -25.68 12.40 -15.93
N GLY A 40 -24.85 13.30 -16.43
CA GLY A 40 -25.14 14.10 -17.59
C GLY A 40 -23.88 14.40 -18.39
N SER A 41 -24.03 14.48 -19.70
CA SER A 41 -22.95 14.88 -20.59
C SER A 41 -23.52 15.78 -21.69
N TYR A 42 -22.79 16.84 -22.01
CA TYR A 42 -23.13 17.78 -23.06
C TYR A 42 -21.92 17.97 -23.98
N SER A 43 -22.13 17.81 -25.28
CA SER A 43 -21.13 18.06 -26.30
C SER A 43 -21.56 19.21 -27.21
N TYR A 44 -20.69 20.19 -27.39
CA TYR A 44 -20.92 21.30 -28.29
C TYR A 44 -19.96 21.25 -29.48
N LYS A 45 -20.51 21.07 -30.66
CA LYS A 45 -19.78 20.99 -31.95
C LYS A 45 -18.64 19.95 -31.93
N ASP A 46 -18.76 18.89 -31.15
CA ASP A 46 -17.70 17.90 -30.91
C ASP A 46 -16.35 18.48 -30.47
N ARG A 47 -16.32 19.75 -30.08
CA ARG A 47 -15.14 20.46 -29.59
C ARG A 47 -15.06 20.47 -28.08
N TYR A 48 -16.15 20.83 -27.44
CA TYR A 48 -16.22 21.00 -25.99
C TYR A 48 -17.17 19.96 -25.42
N VAL A 49 -16.66 19.12 -24.55
CA VAL A 49 -17.49 18.11 -23.85
C VAL A 49 -17.42 18.39 -22.36
N LEU A 50 -18.57 18.62 -21.75
CA LEU A 50 -18.73 18.76 -20.31
C LEU A 50 -19.52 17.57 -19.81
N SER A 51 -19.00 16.86 -18.80
CA SER A 51 -19.71 15.75 -18.18
C SER A 51 -19.72 15.92 -16.67
N GLY A 52 -20.80 15.51 -16.05
CA GLY A 52 -20.98 15.56 -14.60
C GLY A 52 -21.69 14.32 -14.09
N SER A 53 -21.32 13.91 -12.88
CA SER A 53 -22.01 12.87 -12.13
C SER A 53 -22.21 13.32 -10.70
N TYR A 54 -23.35 12.96 -10.14
CA TYR A 54 -23.67 13.15 -8.73
C TYR A 54 -24.24 11.85 -8.19
N ARG A 55 -23.75 11.42 -7.03
CA ARG A 55 -24.18 10.22 -6.36
C ARG A 55 -24.35 10.50 -4.87
N TRP A 56 -25.43 10.05 -4.31
CA TRP A 56 -25.73 10.16 -2.89
C TRP A 56 -25.87 8.75 -2.31
N ASP A 57 -24.84 8.33 -1.57
CA ASP A 57 -24.73 6.97 -1.05
C ASP A 57 -24.95 6.93 0.45
N GLY A 58 -25.74 5.96 0.89
CA GLY A 58 -25.97 5.66 2.29
C GLY A 58 -25.73 4.21 2.61
N VAL A 59 -25.09 3.93 3.76
CA VAL A 59 -24.80 2.58 4.27
C VAL A 59 -25.07 2.48 5.76
N ASP A 60 -25.47 1.32 6.23
CA ASP A 60 -25.86 1.09 7.62
C ASP A 60 -24.68 0.96 8.59
N ILE A 61 -23.49 0.58 8.09
CA ILE A 61 -22.27 0.42 8.89
C ILE A 61 -21.57 1.75 9.24
N ILE A 62 -22.09 2.88 8.79
CA ILE A 62 -21.57 4.21 9.14
C ILE A 62 -22.43 4.83 10.24
N GLY A 63 -21.80 5.63 11.10
CA GLY A 63 -22.48 6.36 12.17
C GLY A 63 -23.67 7.17 11.66
N LYS A 64 -24.76 7.24 12.44
CA LYS A 64 -26.05 7.80 12.03
C LYS A 64 -25.94 9.17 11.36
N ASP A 65 -25.10 10.04 11.90
CA ASP A 65 -24.97 11.43 11.43
C ASP A 65 -24.14 11.55 10.13
N ASN A 66 -23.37 10.51 9.78
CA ASN A 66 -22.48 10.49 8.61
C ASN A 66 -22.88 9.41 7.60
N ARG A 67 -24.07 8.82 7.75
CA ARG A 67 -24.50 7.66 6.97
C ARG A 67 -24.55 7.94 5.48
N PHE A 68 -25.01 9.13 5.11
CA PHE A 68 -25.11 9.55 3.73
C PHE A 68 -23.98 10.51 3.36
N THR A 69 -23.39 10.29 2.19
CA THR A 69 -22.34 11.16 1.69
C THR A 69 -22.57 11.53 0.21
N PRO A 70 -22.49 12.81 -0.15
CA PRO A 70 -22.56 13.23 -1.54
C PRO A 70 -21.20 13.04 -2.21
N LEU A 71 -21.21 12.37 -3.33
CA LEU A 71 -20.05 12.13 -4.20
C LEU A 71 -20.37 12.72 -5.57
N TRP A 72 -19.45 13.48 -6.13
CA TRP A 72 -19.67 14.13 -7.42
C TRP A 72 -18.36 14.28 -8.20
N ASN A 73 -18.50 14.34 -9.51
CA ASN A 73 -17.39 14.56 -10.41
C ASN A 73 -17.85 15.47 -11.55
N VAL A 74 -16.96 16.37 -11.95
CA VAL A 74 -17.11 17.17 -13.17
C VAL A 74 -15.88 16.96 -14.02
N SER A 75 -16.08 16.72 -15.31
CA SER A 75 -14.99 16.59 -16.28
C SER A 75 -15.24 17.44 -17.51
N PHE A 76 -14.18 17.97 -18.03
CA PHE A 76 -14.17 18.77 -19.24
C PHE A 76 -13.15 18.19 -20.23
N LYS A 77 -13.54 18.08 -21.50
CA LYS A 77 -12.65 17.69 -22.59
C LYS A 77 -12.75 18.70 -23.72
N TYR A 78 -11.59 19.16 -24.16
CA TYR A 78 -11.47 20.04 -25.32
C TYR A 78 -10.78 19.32 -26.47
N ASN A 79 -11.53 19.09 -27.54
CA ASN A 79 -11.04 18.44 -28.75
C ASN A 79 -10.47 19.52 -29.70
N LEU A 80 -9.18 19.87 -29.50
CA LEU A 80 -8.50 20.90 -30.25
C LEU A 80 -8.44 20.59 -31.75
N HIS A 81 -8.30 19.29 -32.10
CA HIS A 81 -8.21 18.86 -33.50
C HIS A 81 -9.44 19.20 -34.34
N ASN A 82 -10.61 19.48 -33.70
CA ASN A 82 -11.83 19.90 -34.36
C ASN A 82 -11.90 21.43 -34.61
N GLU A 83 -10.87 22.20 -34.18
CA GLU A 83 -10.80 23.64 -34.42
C GLU A 83 -10.34 23.97 -35.83
N GLU A 84 -10.86 25.07 -36.41
CA GLU A 84 -10.55 25.48 -37.75
C GLU A 84 -9.04 25.75 -37.98
N PHE A 85 -8.36 26.33 -36.98
CA PHE A 85 -6.92 26.61 -37.06
C PHE A 85 -6.07 25.35 -37.07
N MET A 86 -6.59 24.22 -36.51
CA MET A 86 -5.88 22.93 -36.49
C MET A 86 -5.87 22.23 -37.85
N LYS A 87 -6.76 22.57 -38.76
CA LYS A 87 -6.79 22.01 -40.12
C LYS A 87 -5.52 22.23 -40.89
N ARG A 88 -4.71 23.24 -40.51
CA ARG A 88 -3.37 23.48 -41.10
C ARG A 88 -2.35 22.40 -40.78
N PHE A 89 -2.59 21.65 -39.69
CA PHE A 89 -1.66 20.64 -39.17
C PHE A 89 -2.16 19.24 -39.54
N ALA A 90 -2.13 18.90 -40.84
CA ALA A 90 -2.65 17.66 -41.38
C ALA A 90 -1.97 16.39 -40.82
N TRP A 91 -0.89 16.53 -40.07
CA TRP A 91 -0.20 15.45 -39.39
C TRP A 91 -0.74 15.15 -37.98
N ILE A 92 -1.64 15.99 -37.46
CA ILE A 92 -2.32 15.82 -36.19
C ILE A 92 -3.72 15.23 -36.45
N ASP A 93 -3.93 13.99 -36.09
CA ASP A 93 -5.23 13.32 -36.27
C ASP A 93 -6.15 13.59 -35.08
N VAL A 94 -5.61 13.51 -33.85
CA VAL A 94 -6.32 13.80 -32.60
C VAL A 94 -5.39 14.63 -31.73
N LEU A 95 -5.95 15.66 -31.13
CA LEU A 95 -5.34 16.40 -30.03
C LEU A 95 -6.45 16.86 -29.10
N SER A 96 -6.47 16.36 -27.88
CA SER A 96 -7.46 16.78 -26.89
C SER A 96 -6.86 16.93 -25.51
N ILE A 97 -7.32 17.97 -24.80
CA ILE A 97 -7.00 18.20 -23.39
C ILE A 97 -8.23 17.84 -22.58
N ARG A 98 -8.04 17.15 -21.49
CA ARG A 98 -9.11 16.80 -20.54
C ARG A 98 -8.69 17.16 -19.13
N GLY A 99 -9.67 17.54 -18.33
CA GLY A 99 -9.50 17.78 -16.91
C GLY A 99 -10.68 17.21 -16.15
N SER A 100 -10.43 16.72 -14.96
CA SER A 100 -11.51 16.28 -14.08
C SER A 100 -11.23 16.67 -12.64
N TYR A 101 -12.32 16.96 -11.92
CA TYR A 101 -12.31 17.27 -10.51
C TYR A 101 -13.55 16.66 -9.85
N GLY A 102 -13.34 15.99 -8.71
CA GLY A 102 -14.47 15.40 -8.00
C GLY A 102 -14.07 14.70 -6.73
N PHE A 103 -15.05 14.05 -6.13
CA PHE A 103 -14.93 13.31 -4.90
C PHE A 103 -15.44 11.89 -5.08
N THR A 104 -14.66 10.93 -4.61
CA THR A 104 -15.07 9.53 -4.44
C THR A 104 -15.03 9.15 -2.96
N GLY A 105 -15.81 8.17 -2.57
CA GLY A 105 -15.90 7.70 -1.19
C GLY A 105 -15.65 6.22 -1.09
N SER A 106 -15.10 5.81 0.05
CA SER A 106 -14.96 4.42 0.43
C SER A 106 -15.27 4.21 1.91
N ILE A 107 -15.61 2.98 2.26
CA ILE A 107 -15.91 2.56 3.63
C ILE A 107 -15.02 1.37 3.99
N ASP A 108 -14.75 1.18 5.28
CA ASP A 108 -14.12 -0.03 5.80
C ASP A 108 -15.20 -0.89 6.46
N HIS A 109 -15.54 -2.01 5.84
CA HIS A 109 -16.54 -2.97 6.35
C HIS A 109 -16.15 -3.61 7.69
N ASN A 110 -14.93 -3.43 8.15
CA ASN A 110 -14.45 -3.88 9.47
C ASN A 110 -14.47 -2.78 10.55
N ALA A 111 -15.09 -1.64 10.26
CA ALA A 111 -15.24 -0.55 11.19
C ALA A 111 -16.72 -0.35 11.51
N TYR A 112 -17.07 -0.41 12.78
CA TYR A 112 -18.47 -0.41 13.22
C TYR A 112 -18.76 0.78 14.13
N PRO A 113 -19.95 1.39 14.04
CA PRO A 113 -20.38 2.45 14.94
C PRO A 113 -20.77 1.93 16.33
N PHE A 114 -21.04 0.63 16.47
CA PHE A 114 -21.45 -0.03 17.70
C PHE A 114 -20.42 -1.07 18.17
N THR A 115 -20.47 -1.38 19.45
CA THR A 115 -19.58 -2.39 20.06
C THR A 115 -20.00 -3.80 19.64
N ILE A 116 -19.04 -4.59 19.19
CA ILE A 116 -19.24 -5.99 18.82
C ILE A 116 -18.71 -6.89 19.93
N LEU A 117 -19.54 -7.82 20.36
CA LEU A 117 -19.19 -8.87 21.31
C LEU A 117 -19.03 -10.19 20.54
N LYS A 118 -17.85 -10.78 20.59
CA LYS A 118 -17.63 -12.14 20.10
C LYS A 118 -17.60 -13.10 21.26
N TYR A 119 -18.43 -14.12 21.22
CA TYR A 119 -18.46 -15.22 22.16
C TYR A 119 -17.60 -16.37 21.61
N GLY A 120 -16.60 -16.79 22.38
CA GLY A 120 -15.75 -17.94 22.04
C GLY A 120 -16.44 -19.28 22.30
N SER A 121 -15.70 -20.38 22.07
CA SER A 121 -16.13 -21.72 22.43
C SER A 121 -16.40 -21.83 23.95
N SER A 122 -17.00 -22.92 24.38
CA SER A 122 -17.59 -23.17 25.70
C SER A 122 -16.73 -22.91 26.96
N SER A 123 -15.44 -22.56 26.78
CA SER A 123 -14.47 -22.41 27.87
C SER A 123 -14.57 -21.10 28.66
N TYR A 124 -15.15 -20.05 28.06
CA TYR A 124 -15.26 -18.74 28.72
C TYR A 124 -16.65 -18.59 29.34
N ARG A 125 -16.76 -18.98 30.62
CA ARG A 125 -17.99 -18.82 31.39
C ARG A 125 -17.71 -18.13 32.73
N TYR A 126 -18.65 -17.29 33.16
CA TYR A 126 -18.68 -16.73 34.49
C TYR A 126 -20.02 -17.10 35.12
N ASN A 127 -19.98 -17.76 36.27
CA ASN A 127 -21.18 -18.23 36.98
C ASN A 127 -22.18 -18.99 36.07
N GLY A 128 -21.67 -19.84 35.17
CA GLY A 128 -22.48 -20.60 34.20
C GLY A 128 -22.83 -19.89 32.88
N ASP A 129 -22.77 -18.57 32.86
CA ASP A 129 -23.09 -17.77 31.69
C ASP A 129 -21.91 -17.60 30.73
N LYS A 130 -22.20 -17.56 29.42
CA LYS A 130 -21.19 -17.27 28.40
C LYS A 130 -20.75 -15.82 28.50
N ILE A 131 -19.45 -15.61 28.66
CA ILE A 131 -18.87 -14.28 28.59
C ILE A 131 -18.23 -14.05 27.21
N PRO A 132 -18.20 -12.80 26.71
CA PRO A 132 -17.55 -12.51 25.45
C PRO A 132 -16.03 -12.73 25.54
N SER A 133 -15.51 -13.53 24.62
CA SER A 133 -14.07 -13.79 24.50
C SER A 133 -13.34 -12.58 23.90
N ARG A 134 -14.06 -11.76 23.15
CA ARG A 134 -13.52 -10.55 22.52
C ARG A 134 -14.58 -9.47 22.44
N ILE A 135 -14.21 -8.25 22.85
CA ILE A 135 -15.00 -7.05 22.71
C ILE A 135 -14.28 -6.16 21.72
N THR A 136 -14.95 -5.74 20.65
CA THR A 136 -14.43 -4.73 19.70
C THR A 136 -15.24 -3.45 19.92
N PRO A 137 -14.64 -2.37 20.45
CA PRO A 137 -15.35 -1.14 20.69
C PRO A 137 -15.80 -0.51 19.38
N GLY A 138 -17.03 -0.04 19.34
CA GLY A 138 -17.54 0.75 18.24
C GLY A 138 -17.12 2.22 18.32
N ASN A 139 -17.21 2.90 17.20
CA ASN A 139 -17.03 4.34 17.15
C ASN A 139 -18.22 4.99 16.40
N PRO A 140 -19.18 5.62 17.11
CA PRO A 140 -20.35 6.25 16.50
C PRO A 140 -20.01 7.39 15.53
N SER A 141 -18.80 7.97 15.66
CA SER A 141 -18.33 9.08 14.83
C SER A 141 -17.69 8.63 13.52
N ILE A 142 -17.72 7.33 13.20
CA ILE A 142 -17.18 6.83 11.92
C ILE A 142 -17.91 7.50 10.76
N LYS A 143 -17.13 7.94 9.78
CA LYS A 143 -17.61 8.54 8.55
C LYS A 143 -16.89 7.95 7.33
N TRP A 144 -17.41 8.27 6.15
CA TRP A 144 -16.82 7.89 4.89
C TRP A 144 -15.38 8.41 4.77
N GLN A 145 -14.50 7.59 4.22
CA GLN A 145 -13.21 8.02 3.71
C GLN A 145 -13.46 8.74 2.38
N ARG A 146 -12.95 9.95 2.23
CA ARG A 146 -13.17 10.79 1.04
C ARG A 146 -11.88 10.98 0.29
N LYS A 147 -11.93 10.69 -1.02
CA LYS A 147 -10.84 10.96 -1.94
C LYS A 147 -11.25 12.10 -2.87
N GLU A 148 -10.47 13.15 -2.86
CA GLU A 148 -10.54 14.27 -3.79
C GLU A 148 -9.65 13.95 -4.98
N ASP A 149 -10.24 13.80 -6.15
CA ASP A 149 -9.56 13.45 -7.39
C ASP A 149 -9.39 14.69 -8.27
N ARG A 150 -8.15 14.97 -8.67
CA ARG A 150 -7.78 16.04 -9.59
C ARG A 150 -6.92 15.46 -10.68
N SER A 151 -7.33 15.59 -11.94
CA SER A 151 -6.51 15.13 -13.04
C SER A 151 -6.57 16.08 -14.24
N ILE A 152 -5.45 16.11 -14.96
CA ILE A 152 -5.35 16.76 -16.27
C ILE A 152 -4.66 15.78 -17.21
N GLY A 153 -5.16 15.68 -18.43
CA GLY A 153 -4.62 14.76 -19.43
C GLY A 153 -4.56 15.37 -20.82
N LEU A 154 -3.63 14.87 -21.59
CA LEU A 154 -3.45 15.15 -23.01
C LEU A 154 -3.56 13.83 -23.78
N ASP A 155 -4.45 13.77 -24.75
CA ASP A 155 -4.56 12.66 -25.69
C ASP A 155 -4.15 13.15 -27.08
N PHE A 156 -3.29 12.41 -27.77
CA PHE A 156 -2.85 12.77 -29.11
C PHE A 156 -2.75 11.55 -30.02
N SER A 157 -3.03 11.79 -31.29
CA SER A 157 -2.78 10.86 -32.40
C SER A 157 -2.20 11.62 -33.56
N LEU A 158 -1.12 11.11 -34.12
CA LEU A 158 -0.31 11.79 -35.11
C LEU A 158 -0.01 10.88 -36.31
N LEU A 159 0.25 11.48 -37.46
CA LEU A 159 0.75 10.84 -38.67
C LEU A 159 -0.18 9.69 -39.15
N ARG A 160 -1.46 9.98 -39.30
CA ARG A 160 -2.51 9.02 -39.65
C ARG A 160 -2.58 7.84 -38.66
N ASN A 161 -2.70 8.18 -37.38
CA ASN A 161 -2.76 7.23 -36.25
C ASN A 161 -1.53 6.33 -36.12
N ARG A 162 -0.36 6.74 -36.64
CA ARG A 162 0.88 5.98 -36.47
C ARG A 162 1.51 6.17 -35.10
N ILE A 163 1.29 7.30 -34.46
CA ILE A 163 1.77 7.63 -33.12
C ILE A 163 0.56 8.02 -32.29
N ASN A 164 0.23 7.23 -31.29
CA ASN A 164 -0.88 7.50 -30.38
C ASN A 164 -0.34 7.55 -28.96
N GLY A 165 -0.75 8.54 -28.20
CA GLY A 165 -0.29 8.63 -26.81
C GLY A 165 -1.25 9.37 -25.92
N THR A 166 -1.07 9.10 -24.63
CA THR A 166 -1.73 9.81 -23.54
C THR A 166 -0.71 10.23 -22.50
N VAL A 167 -0.85 11.42 -21.97
CA VAL A 167 -0.08 11.92 -20.83
C VAL A 167 -1.08 12.40 -19.79
N ASN A 168 -1.03 11.83 -18.59
CA ASN A 168 -1.88 12.20 -17.48
C ASN A 168 -1.05 12.68 -16.31
N TYR A 169 -1.48 13.75 -15.67
CA TYR A 169 -1.05 14.15 -14.35
C TYR A 169 -2.24 14.06 -13.39
N TYR A 170 -2.02 13.50 -12.22
CA TYR A 170 -3.01 13.47 -11.15
C TYR A 170 -2.42 13.95 -9.83
N ASN A 171 -3.30 14.50 -8.98
CA ASN A 171 -2.99 14.87 -7.61
C ASN A 171 -4.23 14.63 -6.74
N ASN A 172 -4.24 13.50 -6.08
CA ASN A 172 -5.37 12.97 -5.33
C ASN A 172 -5.08 13.06 -3.84
N GLU A 173 -6.02 13.62 -3.09
CA GLU A 173 -5.93 13.68 -1.63
C GLU A 173 -7.03 12.84 -1.01
N THR A 174 -6.66 11.84 -0.21
CA THR A 174 -7.59 11.03 0.55
C THR A 174 -7.58 11.50 1.98
N ARG A 175 -8.75 11.89 2.49
CA ARG A 175 -8.98 12.34 3.86
C ARG A 175 -9.88 11.39 4.61
N ASP A 176 -9.89 11.53 5.92
CA ASP A 176 -10.74 10.73 6.80
C ASP A 176 -10.45 9.22 6.72
N LEU A 177 -9.21 8.84 6.42
CA LEU A 177 -8.79 7.45 6.43
C LEU A 177 -8.92 6.86 7.83
N LEU A 178 -9.46 5.66 7.88
CA LEU A 178 -9.59 4.92 9.13
C LEU A 178 -8.26 4.31 9.54
N ASP A 179 -7.82 4.65 10.74
CA ASP A 179 -6.66 4.08 11.39
C ASP A 179 -6.95 3.85 12.88
N ARG A 180 -6.03 3.19 13.56
CA ARG A 180 -6.13 2.92 14.99
C ARG A 180 -5.81 4.19 15.78
N LYS A 181 -6.70 4.55 16.68
CA LYS A 181 -6.53 5.65 17.63
C LYS A 181 -6.43 5.07 19.04
N LYS A 182 -5.39 5.45 19.80
CA LYS A 182 -5.28 5.08 21.21
C LYS A 182 -6.42 5.71 22.01
N ILE A 183 -6.99 4.95 22.90
CA ILE A 183 -8.03 5.39 23.85
C ILE A 183 -7.62 5.04 25.26
N ALA A 184 -8.30 5.65 26.24
CA ALA A 184 -8.02 5.39 27.64
C ALA A 184 -8.20 3.89 27.96
N VAL A 185 -7.23 3.28 28.62
CA VAL A 185 -7.24 1.85 28.97
C VAL A 185 -8.42 1.51 29.90
N SER A 186 -8.94 2.49 30.66
CA SER A 186 -10.16 2.38 31.45
C SER A 186 -11.41 1.99 30.64
N SER A 187 -11.39 2.20 29.32
CA SER A 187 -12.45 1.72 28.40
C SER A 187 -12.41 0.21 28.14
N GLY A 188 -11.43 -0.51 28.72
CA GLY A 188 -11.22 -1.95 28.49
C GLY A 188 -10.47 -2.27 27.19
N ARG A 189 -10.00 -1.27 26.43
CA ARG A 189 -9.25 -1.42 25.18
C ARG A 189 -8.17 -0.36 25.07
N LYS A 190 -7.15 -0.68 24.28
CA LYS A 190 -6.04 0.24 24.02
C LYS A 190 -6.31 1.13 22.79
N GLU A 191 -7.13 0.66 21.86
CA GLU A 191 -7.31 1.28 20.55
C GLU A 191 -8.74 1.12 20.01
N VAL A 192 -9.18 2.08 19.20
CA VAL A 192 -10.42 2.06 18.41
C VAL A 192 -10.12 2.54 17.00
N LYS A 193 -10.87 2.06 16.00
CA LYS A 193 -10.81 2.61 14.64
C LYS A 193 -11.47 3.99 14.60
N ALA A 194 -10.81 4.96 14.00
CA ALA A 194 -11.30 6.33 13.83
C ALA A 194 -10.76 6.95 12.54
N ASN A 195 -11.46 7.95 12.01
CA ASN A 195 -11.02 8.71 10.83
C ASN A 195 -9.96 9.73 11.24
N VAL A 196 -8.71 9.36 11.21
CA VAL A 196 -7.58 10.11 11.79
C VAL A 196 -6.38 10.27 10.89
N ALA A 197 -6.44 9.78 9.66
CA ALA A 197 -5.32 9.87 8.73
C ALA A 197 -5.73 10.49 7.39
N SER A 198 -4.75 11.06 6.72
CA SER A 198 -4.89 11.60 5.37
C SER A 198 -3.64 11.29 4.56
N LEU A 199 -3.81 11.14 3.25
CA LEU A 199 -2.70 10.87 2.35
C LEU A 199 -2.86 11.62 1.02
N ASN A 200 -1.75 11.89 0.36
CA ASN A 200 -1.69 12.45 -0.97
C ASN A 200 -0.99 11.49 -1.93
N ASN A 201 -1.61 11.27 -3.08
CA ASN A 201 -1.04 10.54 -4.21
C ASN A 201 -0.98 11.47 -5.40
N LYS A 202 0.22 11.71 -5.95
CA LYS A 202 0.40 12.49 -7.16
C LYS A 202 1.38 11.83 -8.09
N GLY A 203 1.14 11.97 -9.38
CA GLY A 203 1.99 11.29 -10.34
C GLY A 203 1.71 11.62 -11.78
N TRP A 204 2.52 11.01 -12.63
CA TRP A 204 2.43 11.05 -14.07
C TRP A 204 2.22 9.65 -14.62
N GLU A 205 1.37 9.56 -15.61
CA GLU A 205 1.17 8.35 -16.40
C GLU A 205 1.30 8.72 -17.88
N VAL A 206 2.18 8.00 -18.56
CA VAL A 206 2.40 8.18 -19.98
C VAL A 206 2.20 6.85 -20.67
N SER A 207 1.43 6.84 -21.74
CA SER A 207 1.34 5.71 -22.66
C SER A 207 1.59 6.19 -24.09
N LEU A 208 2.33 5.39 -24.83
CA LEU A 208 2.69 5.66 -26.22
C LEU A 208 2.59 4.37 -27.02
N SER A 209 1.87 4.41 -28.13
CA SER A 209 1.79 3.32 -29.10
C SER A 209 2.16 3.81 -30.47
N THR A 210 3.05 3.09 -31.15
CA THR A 210 3.54 3.49 -32.47
C THR A 210 3.46 2.37 -33.48
N VAL A 211 3.14 2.69 -34.72
CA VAL A 211 3.32 1.85 -35.89
C VAL A 211 4.56 2.33 -36.61
N ASN A 212 5.70 1.72 -36.32
CA ASN A 212 7.01 2.14 -36.80
C ASN A 212 7.14 1.89 -38.32
N ILE A 213 6.79 0.68 -38.73
CA ILE A 213 6.78 0.29 -40.14
C ILE A 213 5.46 -0.41 -40.47
N ASN A 214 4.86 -0.05 -41.57
CA ASN A 214 3.71 -0.73 -42.13
C ASN A 214 3.88 -0.79 -43.64
N TYR A 215 4.44 -1.87 -44.14
CA TYR A 215 4.78 -2.03 -45.56
C TYR A 215 4.42 -3.44 -46.03
N LYS A 216 3.49 -3.52 -46.99
CA LYS A 216 3.03 -4.79 -47.62
C LYS A 216 2.75 -5.86 -46.55
N THR A 217 3.61 -6.88 -46.48
CA THR A 217 3.51 -8.03 -45.57
C THR A 217 4.24 -7.82 -44.23
N PHE A 218 4.96 -6.70 -44.06
CA PHE A 218 5.73 -6.43 -42.85
C PHE A 218 5.11 -5.28 -42.06
N ARG A 219 4.81 -5.53 -40.79
CA ARG A 219 4.37 -4.52 -39.85
C ARG A 219 5.18 -4.62 -38.56
N TRP A 220 5.72 -3.50 -38.12
CA TRP A 220 6.38 -3.36 -36.82
C TRP A 220 5.68 -2.30 -36.01
N SER A 221 5.25 -2.67 -34.79
CA SER A 221 4.64 -1.75 -33.84
C SER A 221 5.29 -1.87 -32.47
N THR A 222 5.28 -0.77 -31.71
CA THR A 222 5.75 -0.74 -30.33
C THR A 222 4.73 -0.04 -29.45
N SER A 223 4.68 -0.46 -28.19
CA SER A 223 3.94 0.24 -27.13
C SER A 223 4.81 0.39 -25.89
N PHE A 224 4.71 1.53 -25.26
CA PHE A 224 5.43 1.88 -24.05
C PHE A 224 4.46 2.52 -23.06
N ASN A 225 4.58 2.17 -21.79
CA ASN A 225 3.91 2.87 -20.71
C ASN A 225 4.86 3.06 -19.53
N ILE A 226 4.67 4.17 -18.83
CA ILE A 226 5.37 4.46 -17.58
C ILE A 226 4.42 5.20 -16.63
N ALA A 227 4.44 4.79 -15.38
CA ALA A 227 3.78 5.48 -14.28
C ALA A 227 4.81 5.87 -13.22
N VAL A 228 4.76 7.11 -12.79
CA VAL A 228 5.56 7.64 -11.68
C VAL A 228 4.59 8.14 -10.63
N ASN A 229 4.57 7.52 -9.46
CA ASN A 229 3.68 7.87 -8.35
C ASN A 229 4.48 8.31 -7.13
N LYS A 230 4.03 9.35 -6.46
CA LYS A 230 4.54 9.77 -5.15
C LYS A 230 3.39 9.72 -4.15
N ASN A 231 3.46 8.75 -3.24
CA ASN A 231 2.53 8.59 -2.13
C ASN A 231 3.13 9.21 -0.86
N ARG A 232 2.33 10.00 -0.12
CA ARG A 232 2.76 10.58 1.17
C ARG A 232 1.57 10.70 2.11
N VAL A 233 1.77 10.28 3.35
CA VAL A 233 0.87 10.54 4.46
C VAL A 233 0.97 12.01 4.82
N THR A 234 -0.13 12.73 4.75
CA THR A 234 -0.19 14.17 5.05
C THR A 234 -0.60 14.45 6.48
N ASP A 235 -1.40 13.55 7.05
CA ASP A 235 -1.81 13.62 8.45
C ASP A 235 -2.03 12.23 9.04
N THR A 236 -1.83 12.10 10.35
CA THR A 236 -2.02 10.85 11.10
C THR A 236 -2.14 11.15 12.60
N TYR A 237 -2.78 10.22 13.32
CA TYR A 237 -2.86 10.28 14.77
C TYR A 237 -1.48 10.06 15.44
N TYR A 238 -0.68 9.16 14.87
CA TYR A 238 0.66 8.84 15.37
C TYR A 238 1.69 9.77 14.75
N GLN A 239 2.23 10.69 15.52
CA GLN A 239 3.16 11.72 15.00
C GLN A 239 4.64 11.39 15.16
N ALA A 240 5.00 10.40 15.97
CA ALA A 240 6.40 10.14 16.34
C ALA A 240 6.89 8.75 15.92
N VAL A 241 8.13 8.70 15.44
CA VAL A 241 8.86 7.47 15.14
C VAL A 241 9.07 6.60 16.40
N ASP A 242 9.07 7.20 17.58
CA ASP A 242 9.22 6.48 18.86
C ASP A 242 8.09 5.48 19.13
N GLU A 243 6.89 5.74 18.61
CA GLU A 243 5.80 4.78 18.71
C GLU A 243 5.96 3.60 17.71
N LEU A 244 6.76 3.77 16.66
CA LEU A 244 7.11 2.72 15.71
C LEU A 244 8.03 1.65 16.32
N SER A 245 8.74 1.98 17.36
CA SER A 245 9.66 1.04 18.02
C SER A 245 8.93 -0.19 18.61
N SER A 246 7.70 -0.02 19.08
CA SER A 246 6.86 -1.14 19.53
C SER A 246 6.35 -2.01 18.38
N ILE A 247 6.37 -1.49 17.18
CA ILE A 247 5.83 -2.04 15.93
C ILE A 247 6.86 -2.91 15.24
N SER A 248 8.12 -2.49 15.24
CA SER A 248 9.24 -3.21 14.62
C SER A 248 9.47 -4.59 15.24
N ARG A 249 9.18 -4.78 16.52
CA ARG A 249 9.35 -6.06 17.21
C ARG A 249 8.43 -7.18 16.72
N ASN A 250 7.30 -6.86 16.11
CA ASN A 250 6.27 -7.83 15.72
C ASN A 250 6.26 -8.21 14.25
N ASN A 251 7.29 -7.92 13.47
CA ASN A 251 7.49 -8.39 12.08
C ASN A 251 6.40 -8.04 11.05
N SER A 252 5.37 -7.32 11.43
CA SER A 252 4.24 -6.90 10.56
C SER A 252 4.38 -5.42 10.19
N SER A 253 5.44 -5.09 9.54
CA SER A 253 6.09 -3.79 9.51
C SER A 253 5.62 -2.81 8.44
N HIS A 254 4.53 -3.08 7.72
CA HIS A 254 4.24 -2.25 6.56
C HIS A 254 2.89 -1.54 6.56
N ALA A 255 2.25 -1.39 7.69
CA ALA A 255 0.91 -0.80 7.75
C ALA A 255 0.77 0.33 8.78
N TYR A 256 1.74 1.23 8.85
CA TYR A 256 1.63 2.39 9.74
C TYR A 256 1.73 3.69 8.98
N PHE A 257 0.77 4.57 9.20
CA PHE A 257 0.78 5.90 8.63
C PHE A 257 1.74 6.80 9.43
N VAL A 258 2.90 7.09 8.84
CA VAL A 258 3.87 8.05 9.40
C VAL A 258 3.84 9.31 8.55
N LYS A 259 3.59 10.45 9.19
CA LYS A 259 3.51 11.75 8.49
C LYS A 259 4.77 12.02 7.67
N GLY A 260 4.59 12.41 6.41
CA GLY A 260 5.67 12.67 5.46
C GLY A 260 6.26 11.45 4.78
N GLN A 261 5.91 10.23 5.22
CA GLN A 261 6.37 8.97 4.62
C GLN A 261 5.28 8.34 3.73
N PRO A 262 5.63 7.42 2.83
CA PRO A 262 4.64 6.65 2.09
C PRO A 262 3.84 5.71 3.01
N THR A 263 2.63 5.33 2.59
CA THR A 263 1.77 4.42 3.35
C THR A 263 2.37 3.03 3.52
N GLU A 264 3.05 2.56 2.48
CA GLU A 264 3.74 1.27 2.47
C GLU A 264 5.24 1.52 2.50
N ALA A 265 5.82 1.46 3.68
CA ALA A 265 7.21 1.76 3.93
C ALA A 265 7.86 0.67 4.78
N TRP A 266 9.11 0.38 4.49
CA TRP A 266 9.94 -0.45 5.32
C TRP A 266 10.59 0.38 6.41
N TYR A 267 10.43 -0.07 7.65
CA TYR A 267 11.10 0.49 8.82
C TYR A 267 11.98 -0.56 9.45
N GLY A 268 13.12 -0.16 9.96
CA GLY A 268 14.06 -1.03 10.62
C GLY A 268 15.34 -0.30 10.98
N TYR A 269 16.35 -1.07 11.30
CA TYR A 269 17.66 -0.56 11.70
C TYR A 269 18.59 -0.44 10.49
N LYS A 270 19.24 0.71 10.35
CA LYS A 270 20.31 0.89 9.36
C LYS A 270 21.59 0.36 9.96
N PHE A 271 22.05 -0.79 9.47
CA PHE A 271 23.26 -1.42 9.93
C PHE A 271 24.47 -0.49 9.77
N ALA A 272 25.25 -0.34 10.84
CA ALA A 272 26.44 0.51 10.92
C ALA A 272 27.75 -0.30 11.09
N GLY A 273 27.66 -1.62 11.15
CA GLY A 273 28.80 -2.51 11.38
C GLY A 273 28.68 -3.30 12.68
N VAL A 274 29.76 -3.92 13.04
CA VAL A 274 29.94 -4.66 14.31
C VAL A 274 30.98 -3.92 15.14
N ASP A 275 30.74 -3.75 16.42
CA ASP A 275 31.72 -3.17 17.34
C ASP A 275 32.92 -4.12 17.52
N PRO A 276 34.12 -3.71 17.14
CA PRO A 276 35.30 -4.56 17.30
C PRO A 276 35.63 -4.93 18.75
N ALA A 277 35.17 -4.15 19.72
CA ALA A 277 35.43 -4.38 21.14
C ALA A 277 34.48 -5.42 21.74
N THR A 278 33.23 -5.42 21.34
CA THR A 278 32.16 -6.23 21.96
C THR A 278 31.59 -7.32 21.06
N GLY A 279 31.73 -7.18 19.74
CA GLY A 279 31.11 -8.06 18.76
C GLY A 279 29.60 -7.78 18.56
N HIS A 280 29.06 -6.75 19.18
CA HIS A 280 27.66 -6.38 19.06
C HIS A 280 27.36 -5.68 17.73
N THR A 281 26.12 -5.79 17.27
CA THR A 281 25.63 -5.06 16.10
C THR A 281 25.45 -3.59 16.42
N LEU A 282 26.01 -2.72 15.59
CA LEU A 282 25.77 -1.28 15.64
C LEU A 282 24.72 -0.86 14.61
N ALA A 283 23.86 0.07 14.99
CA ALA A 283 22.91 0.71 14.09
C ALA A 283 23.09 2.23 14.10
N TYR A 284 22.89 2.87 12.94
CA TYR A 284 22.83 4.33 12.87
C TYR A 284 21.58 4.85 13.59
N ILE A 285 21.74 5.96 14.31
CA ILE A 285 20.68 6.58 15.07
C ILE A 285 20.65 8.10 14.81
N ASP A 286 19.44 8.61 14.49
CA ASP A 286 19.19 10.05 14.29
C ASP A 286 18.38 10.65 15.46
N ALA A 287 18.02 9.84 16.48
CA ALA A 287 17.24 10.29 17.63
C ALA A 287 18.06 11.17 18.58
N LYS A 288 17.35 12.03 19.27
CA LYS A 288 17.89 12.93 20.32
C LYS A 288 17.28 12.57 21.67
N ASP A 289 18.03 12.85 22.73
CA ASP A 289 17.54 12.73 24.10
C ASP A 289 16.53 13.86 24.44
N ASN A 290 15.99 13.84 25.64
CA ASN A 290 15.03 14.85 26.11
C ASN A 290 15.65 16.25 26.26
N GLN A 291 16.96 16.38 26.20
CA GLN A 291 17.72 17.62 26.25
C GLN A 291 18.13 18.12 24.87
N GLY A 292 17.82 17.36 23.82
CA GLY A 292 18.12 17.70 22.42
C GLY A 292 19.50 17.25 21.95
N ASN A 293 20.27 16.50 22.76
CA ASN A 293 21.58 15.97 22.36
C ASN A 293 21.40 14.72 21.51
N PRO A 294 22.27 14.50 20.50
CA PRO A 294 22.27 13.25 19.75
C PRO A 294 22.52 12.06 20.67
N MET A 295 21.75 10.98 20.43
CA MET A 295 21.95 9.72 21.16
C MET A 295 23.02 8.85 20.48
N GLY A 296 23.70 8.02 21.27
CA GLY A 296 24.72 7.10 20.77
C GLY A 296 26.14 7.68 20.73
N HIS A 297 27.01 6.99 20.02
CA HIS A 297 28.43 7.34 19.86
C HIS A 297 28.69 7.93 18.48
N LEU A 298 29.47 9.03 18.44
CA LEU A 298 29.85 9.65 17.18
C LEU A 298 30.94 8.81 16.49
N THR A 299 30.71 8.43 15.26
CA THR A 299 31.67 7.74 14.41
C THR A 299 32.58 8.71 13.65
N ALA A 300 33.67 8.19 13.08
CA ALA A 300 34.62 9.01 12.32
C ALA A 300 34.02 9.65 11.05
N ASP A 301 32.93 9.10 10.52
CA ASP A 301 32.17 9.65 9.39
C ASP A 301 31.12 10.70 9.80
N GLY A 302 31.10 11.10 11.07
CA GLY A 302 30.23 12.16 11.58
C GLY A 302 28.79 11.72 11.87
N ARG A 303 28.49 10.42 11.83
CA ARG A 303 27.16 9.88 12.18
C ARG A 303 27.16 9.28 13.58
N TYR A 304 26.00 9.20 14.19
CA TYR A 304 25.85 8.56 15.48
C TYR A 304 25.42 7.11 15.32
N VAL A 305 25.98 6.22 16.14
CA VAL A 305 25.63 4.81 16.19
C VAL A 305 25.29 4.40 17.61
N ILE A 306 24.45 3.38 17.71
CA ILE A 306 24.04 2.79 18.99
C ILE A 306 24.21 1.28 18.93
N ASP A 307 24.60 0.70 20.07
CA ASP A 307 24.63 -0.74 20.26
C ASP A 307 23.18 -1.29 20.29
N MET A 308 22.94 -2.32 19.51
CA MET A 308 21.61 -2.93 19.38
C MET A 308 21.18 -3.71 20.64
N ASP A 309 22.11 -4.05 21.53
CA ASP A 309 21.83 -4.63 22.84
C ASP A 309 21.49 -3.59 23.90
N SER A 310 21.61 -2.29 23.58
CA SER A 310 21.24 -1.21 24.49
C SER A 310 19.71 -1.09 24.67
N GLU A 311 19.28 -0.59 25.81
CA GLU A 311 17.87 -0.30 26.11
C GLU A 311 17.24 0.73 25.15
N PHE A 312 18.07 1.57 24.54
CA PHE A 312 17.65 2.62 23.60
C PHE A 312 17.67 2.16 22.14
N SER A 313 18.01 0.92 21.85
CA SER A 313 18.09 0.38 20.47
C SER A 313 16.81 0.62 19.66
N THR A 314 15.65 0.60 20.32
CA THR A 314 14.35 0.85 19.68
C THR A 314 14.23 2.23 19.04
N LYS A 315 15.00 3.23 19.52
CA LYS A 315 15.02 4.59 18.97
C LYS A 315 15.84 4.71 17.67
N ALA A 316 16.62 3.69 17.32
CA ALA A 316 17.35 3.63 16.06
C ALA A 316 16.52 3.16 14.86
N VAL A 317 15.22 2.87 15.06
CA VAL A 317 14.32 2.52 13.96
C VAL A 317 14.17 3.70 13.02
N SER A 318 14.44 3.47 11.74
CA SER A 318 14.41 4.50 10.71
C SER A 318 13.68 4.03 9.46
N PHE A 319 13.30 4.97 8.60
CA PHE A 319 12.77 4.67 7.27
C PHE A 319 13.86 4.06 6.38
N LEU A 320 13.61 2.87 5.85
CA LEU A 320 14.53 2.12 4.99
C LEU A 320 14.22 2.28 3.51
N GLY A 321 12.97 2.56 3.15
CA GLY A 321 12.56 2.75 1.77
C GLY A 321 11.09 2.44 1.54
N GLU A 322 10.63 2.70 0.33
CA GLU A 322 9.26 2.42 -0.11
C GLU A 322 9.11 0.93 -0.43
N ALA A 323 8.00 0.30 0.01
CA ALA A 323 7.68 -1.10 -0.31
C ALA A 323 7.08 -1.24 -1.71
N TYR A 324 6.29 -0.26 -2.15
CA TYR A 324 5.75 -0.21 -3.50
C TYR A 324 6.66 0.60 -4.44
N PRO A 325 6.83 0.14 -5.69
CA PRO A 325 7.66 0.84 -6.65
C PRO A 325 7.04 2.20 -7.03
N PRO A 326 7.74 3.33 -6.80
CA PRO A 326 7.29 4.63 -7.25
C PRO A 326 7.35 4.78 -8.77
N ILE A 327 8.12 3.94 -9.46
CA ILE A 327 8.21 3.91 -10.91
C ILE A 327 7.90 2.50 -11.39
N SER A 328 6.96 2.38 -12.33
CA SER A 328 6.63 1.14 -12.98
C SER A 328 6.28 1.38 -14.44
N GLY A 329 6.48 0.37 -15.27
CA GLY A 329 6.14 0.49 -16.68
C GLY A 329 6.40 -0.76 -17.47
N GLY A 330 6.15 -0.65 -18.77
CA GLY A 330 6.33 -1.74 -19.69
C GLY A 330 6.64 -1.26 -21.09
N PHE A 331 7.27 -2.12 -21.83
CA PHE A 331 7.55 -1.97 -23.25
C PHE A 331 7.16 -3.26 -23.97
N CYS A 332 6.43 -3.12 -25.07
CA CYS A 332 6.10 -4.23 -25.94
C CYS A 332 6.50 -3.89 -27.37
N THR A 333 7.11 -4.83 -28.06
CA THR A 333 7.41 -4.72 -29.51
C THR A 333 6.82 -5.92 -30.23
N GLN A 334 6.21 -5.68 -31.38
CA GLN A 334 5.55 -6.68 -32.19
C GLN A 334 5.95 -6.54 -33.65
N PHE A 335 6.39 -7.66 -34.22
CA PHE A 335 6.73 -7.82 -35.63
C PHE A 335 5.76 -8.81 -36.27
N ASN A 336 5.18 -8.43 -37.40
CA ASN A 336 4.35 -9.32 -38.23
C ASN A 336 4.95 -9.37 -39.61
N LEU A 337 5.23 -10.57 -40.10
CA LEU A 337 5.76 -10.81 -41.45
C LEU A 337 4.96 -11.93 -42.12
N GLY A 338 4.06 -11.55 -43.00
CA GLY A 338 3.16 -12.49 -43.65
C GLY A 338 2.30 -13.26 -42.64
N ARG A 339 2.58 -14.58 -42.50
CA ARG A 339 1.88 -15.48 -41.54
C ARG A 339 2.59 -15.58 -40.18
N PHE A 340 3.76 -14.98 -40.03
CA PHE A 340 4.54 -15.06 -38.79
C PHE A 340 4.32 -13.79 -37.97
N SER A 341 4.15 -13.97 -36.66
CA SER A 341 4.18 -12.88 -35.70
C SER A 341 5.14 -13.20 -34.55
N LEU A 342 5.93 -12.20 -34.18
CA LEU A 342 6.83 -12.23 -33.02
C LEU A 342 6.51 -11.06 -32.14
N SER A 343 6.31 -11.32 -30.84
CA SER A 343 6.14 -10.25 -29.83
C SER A 343 7.12 -10.47 -28.68
N ALA A 344 7.65 -9.36 -28.17
CA ALA A 344 8.44 -9.36 -26.94
C ALA A 344 7.87 -8.29 -25.99
N GLN A 345 7.65 -8.67 -24.76
CA GLN A 345 7.11 -7.81 -23.71
C GLN A 345 8.07 -7.76 -22.53
N PHE A 346 8.33 -6.54 -22.05
CA PHE A 346 9.17 -6.25 -20.91
C PHE A 346 8.36 -5.43 -19.90
N SER A 347 8.54 -5.74 -18.62
CA SER A 347 8.03 -4.93 -17.52
C SER A 347 9.19 -4.52 -16.60
N PHE A 348 9.08 -3.35 -16.00
CA PHE A 348 10.07 -2.86 -15.06
C PHE A 348 9.41 -2.15 -13.88
N MET A 349 10.08 -2.25 -12.74
CA MET A 349 9.74 -1.55 -11.51
C MET A 349 11.02 -1.03 -10.88
N ALA A 350 10.98 0.17 -10.30
CA ALA A 350 12.16 0.78 -9.70
C ALA A 350 11.83 1.65 -8.50
N GLY A 351 12.84 1.85 -7.64
CA GLY A 351 12.77 2.75 -6.48
C GLY A 351 12.19 2.14 -5.21
N HIS A 352 11.74 0.89 -5.24
CA HIS A 352 11.24 0.18 -4.06
C HIS A 352 12.31 -0.67 -3.39
N LYS A 353 12.02 -1.10 -2.17
CA LYS A 353 12.84 -2.04 -1.39
C LYS A 353 12.08 -3.34 -1.19
N ILE A 354 12.80 -4.45 -1.25
CA ILE A 354 12.26 -5.79 -1.03
C ILE A 354 12.96 -6.39 0.18
N LYS A 355 12.20 -7.00 1.08
CA LYS A 355 12.75 -7.76 2.18
C LYS A 355 13.24 -9.11 1.64
N SER A 356 14.55 -9.39 1.78
CA SER A 356 15.10 -10.71 1.50
C SER A 356 14.86 -11.63 2.69
N PHE A 357 14.29 -12.81 2.43
CA PHE A 357 14.10 -13.84 3.45
C PHE A 357 15.35 -14.73 3.61
N GLU A 358 16.21 -14.80 2.61
CA GLU A 358 17.41 -15.64 2.66
C GLU A 358 18.39 -15.21 3.74
N SER A 359 18.56 -13.90 3.94
CA SER A 359 19.44 -13.36 4.98
C SER A 359 18.88 -13.48 6.40
N SER A 360 17.56 -13.74 6.56
CA SER A 360 16.95 -13.84 7.88
C SER A 360 17.02 -15.23 8.51
N HIS A 361 17.39 -16.26 7.75
CA HIS A 361 17.51 -17.63 8.24
C HIS A 361 18.90 -17.95 8.78
N GLY A 362 19.90 -17.10 8.53
CA GLY A 362 21.29 -17.35 8.85
C GLY A 362 21.70 -17.04 10.29
N VAL A 363 20.94 -16.26 11.03
CA VAL A 363 21.37 -15.70 12.32
C VAL A 363 20.50 -16.16 13.50
N GLN A 364 19.66 -17.17 13.33
CA GLN A 364 18.89 -17.70 14.45
C GLN A 364 19.63 -18.83 15.14
N LEU A 365 19.74 -18.70 16.43
CA LEU A 365 20.42 -19.56 17.43
C LEU A 365 19.89 -20.98 17.60
N SER A 366 18.89 -21.38 16.88
CA SER A 366 18.64 -22.80 16.59
C SER A 366 19.74 -23.39 15.67
N ALA A 367 20.75 -22.63 15.40
CA ALA A 367 21.91 -22.87 14.57
C ALA A 367 22.70 -24.14 14.92
N ALA A 368 22.68 -24.59 16.16
CA ALA A 368 23.29 -25.88 16.54
C ALA A 368 22.65 -27.10 15.86
N LYS A 369 21.47 -26.92 15.24
CA LYS A 369 20.72 -28.00 14.59
C LYS A 369 20.71 -27.95 13.05
N TYR A 370 21.13 -26.86 12.46
CA TYR A 370 21.06 -26.65 11.01
C TYR A 370 22.37 -26.16 10.43
N ASN A 371 22.63 -26.49 9.16
CA ASN A 371 23.75 -25.95 8.41
C ASN A 371 23.66 -24.42 8.32
N GLN A 372 24.76 -23.75 8.55
CA GLN A 372 24.88 -22.31 8.49
C GLN A 372 25.44 -21.85 7.13
N PRO A 373 25.10 -20.64 6.66
CA PRO A 373 25.77 -20.05 5.51
C PRO A 373 27.27 -19.92 5.74
N ALA A 374 28.08 -20.11 4.69
CA ALA A 374 29.52 -19.99 4.79
C ALA A 374 30.01 -18.62 5.30
N GLN A 375 29.21 -17.59 5.15
CA GLN A 375 29.48 -16.24 5.66
C GLN A 375 29.67 -16.20 7.17
N GLU A 376 29.03 -17.09 7.92
CA GLU A 376 29.11 -17.16 9.39
C GLU A 376 30.54 -17.56 9.88
N LEU A 377 31.37 -18.09 9.00
CA LEU A 377 32.79 -18.33 9.29
C LEU A 377 33.57 -17.04 9.57
N TYR A 378 33.06 -15.91 9.10
CA TYR A 378 33.64 -14.57 9.29
C TYR A 378 33.01 -13.79 10.43
N SER A 379 32.22 -14.44 11.31
CA SER A 379 31.65 -13.80 12.50
C SER A 379 32.76 -13.32 13.45
N TRP A 380 32.43 -12.24 14.19
CA TRP A 380 33.32 -11.74 15.25
C TRP A 380 33.58 -12.82 16.31
N ARG A 381 34.83 -13.03 16.69
CA ARG A 381 35.28 -14.09 17.63
C ARG A 381 36.09 -13.56 18.79
N LYS A 382 36.80 -12.46 18.62
CA LYS A 382 37.67 -11.86 19.64
C LYS A 382 37.76 -10.35 19.48
N VAL A 383 38.10 -9.69 20.58
CA VAL A 383 38.34 -8.25 20.61
C VAL A 383 39.38 -7.86 19.54
N GLY A 384 38.99 -6.86 18.74
CA GLY A 384 39.77 -6.33 17.62
C GLY A 384 39.42 -6.93 16.26
N ASP A 385 38.54 -7.94 16.16
CA ASP A 385 38.12 -8.47 14.89
C ASP A 385 37.27 -7.41 14.14
N ILE A 386 37.60 -7.16 12.87
CA ILE A 386 36.88 -6.28 11.98
C ILE A 386 36.03 -7.13 11.05
N THR A 387 34.72 -7.14 11.25
CA THR A 387 33.78 -7.96 10.50
C THR A 387 32.41 -7.26 10.39
N ASN A 388 31.59 -7.71 9.44
CA ASN A 388 30.18 -7.28 9.31
C ASN A 388 29.18 -8.32 9.88
N ILE A 389 29.70 -9.37 10.53
CA ILE A 389 28.84 -10.42 11.11
C ILE A 389 29.09 -10.40 12.62
N PRO A 390 28.06 -10.16 13.43
CA PRO A 390 28.19 -10.03 14.87
C PRO A 390 28.65 -11.32 15.54
N ALA A 391 29.03 -11.22 16.80
CA ALA A 391 29.30 -12.35 17.64
C ALA A 391 28.08 -13.29 17.76
N TYR A 392 28.36 -14.59 17.84
CA TYR A 392 27.30 -15.53 18.21
C TYR A 392 26.92 -15.32 19.67
N THR A 393 25.65 -14.94 19.91
CA THR A 393 25.09 -14.91 21.26
C THR A 393 24.30 -16.18 21.49
N VAL A 394 24.70 -16.98 22.46
CA VAL A 394 23.91 -18.11 22.94
C VAL A 394 22.89 -17.54 23.93
N ASN A 395 21.65 -17.34 23.49
CA ASN A 395 20.58 -17.06 24.46
C ASN A 395 20.32 -18.32 25.28
N SER A 396 20.63 -18.23 26.55
CA SER A 396 20.32 -19.23 27.59
C SER A 396 18.81 -19.27 27.86
#